data_96f8369a3bcf03c9df2cf9e9986282ae
#
_entry.id   96f8369a3bcf03c9df2cf9e9986282ae
#
_cell.length_a   1.000
_cell.length_b   1.000
_cell.length_c   1.000
_cell.angle_alpha   90.00
_cell.angle_beta   90.00
_cell.angle_gamma   90.00
#
_symmetry.space_group_name_H-M   'P 1'
#
loop_
_entity.id
_entity.type
_entity.pdbx_description
1 polymer ?
#
loop_
_entity_poly.entity_id
_entity_poly.type
_entity_poly.pdbx_seq_one_letter_code
_entity_poly.pdbx_strand_id
1 'polypeptide(L)'
;IFEIHGGPWTQYGKFFMHEFNYFASNGYVVYFTNPRGGRGYGEKHSKAIWGDFGGPDYEDLMKFADLMARKPYIDSKRMGVTGGSYGGFMTLWIVGHTNRFKSAVAQRSVTNWVSMWGSSDFNWIFQFWAKSGSPQESMDKLWNMSPVKYLGETKTPTLIIHNEHDHRCPIEQGEQAFVALKRAGVETEFVRFPEEPHGLSRIGRTDRRIARLNHILRWMDKYLK
;
A
#
# COMPACT_ATOMS: atom_id res chain seq x y z
N ILE A 1 9.19 -1.84 10.69
CA ILE A 1 8.05 -1.89 9.75
C ILE A 1 7.58 -0.47 9.48
N PHE A 2 7.56 -0.08 8.21
CA PHE A 2 7.00 1.18 7.74
C PHE A 2 5.53 0.98 7.38
N GLU A 3 4.64 1.62 8.14
CA GLU A 3 3.20 1.59 7.94
C GLU A 3 2.73 2.81 7.14
N ILE A 4 2.04 2.58 6.04
CA ILE A 4 1.50 3.63 5.16
C ILE A 4 -0.03 3.62 5.24
N HIS A 5 -0.61 4.76 5.65
CA HIS A 5 -2.06 4.88 5.80
C HIS A 5 -2.81 4.78 4.46
N GLY A 6 -4.08 4.40 4.53
CA GLY A 6 -5.00 4.43 3.39
C GLY A 6 -5.50 5.85 3.10
N GLY A 7 -6.42 5.96 2.20
CA GLY A 7 -7.05 7.21 1.78
C GLY A 7 -6.80 7.53 0.31
N PRO A 8 -5.96 8.50 -0.07
CA PRO A 8 -4.93 9.22 0.68
C PRO A 8 -5.45 10.23 1.72
N TRP A 9 -6.66 10.73 1.62
CA TRP A 9 -7.26 11.73 2.49
C TRP A 9 -7.60 11.21 3.89
N THR A 10 -6.65 10.59 4.54
CA THR A 10 -6.68 10.24 5.96
C THR A 10 -5.38 10.66 6.61
N GLN A 11 -5.20 10.32 7.87
CA GLN A 11 -3.94 10.52 8.60
C GLN A 11 -3.79 9.48 9.69
N TYR A 12 -2.56 9.14 10.03
CA TYR A 12 -2.22 8.53 11.30
C TYR A 12 -1.94 9.60 12.36
N GLY A 13 -2.11 9.23 13.62
CA GLY A 13 -1.89 10.12 14.76
C GLY A 13 -1.44 9.36 15.99
N LYS A 14 -1.26 10.09 17.09
CA LYS A 14 -0.85 9.55 18.39
C LYS A 14 -2.05 8.95 19.16
N PHE A 15 -2.74 8.02 18.55
CA PHE A 15 -3.82 7.26 19.18
C PHE A 15 -3.51 5.77 19.15
N PHE A 16 -4.21 5.01 19.96
CA PHE A 16 -4.02 3.56 20.00
C PHE A 16 -4.38 2.93 18.67
N MET A 17 -3.40 2.28 18.04
CA MET A 17 -3.55 1.47 16.85
C MET A 17 -3.16 0.04 17.20
N HIS A 18 -4.13 -0.83 17.28
CA HIS A 18 -3.89 -2.20 17.73
C HIS A 18 -2.91 -2.96 16.79
N GLU A 19 -2.94 -2.69 15.49
CA GLU A 19 -2.01 -3.24 14.51
C GLU A 19 -0.55 -2.85 14.80
N PHE A 20 -0.30 -1.57 15.12
CA PHE A 20 1.04 -1.10 15.47
C PHE A 20 1.55 -1.71 16.77
N ASN A 21 0.67 -1.80 17.77
CA ASN A 21 1.01 -2.45 19.04
C ASN A 21 1.26 -3.94 18.87
N TYR A 22 0.51 -4.60 18.00
CA TYR A 22 0.71 -6.02 17.68
C TYR A 22 2.10 -6.26 17.08
N PHE A 23 2.54 -5.48 16.10
CA PHE A 23 3.89 -5.63 15.56
C PHE A 23 4.97 -5.21 16.54
N ALA A 24 4.75 -4.15 17.32
CA ALA A 24 5.68 -3.72 18.35
C ALA A 24 5.88 -4.79 19.44
N SER A 25 4.81 -5.45 19.90
CA SER A 25 4.89 -6.54 20.88
C SER A 25 5.59 -7.80 20.33
N ASN A 26 5.71 -7.92 19.01
CA ASN A 26 6.46 -8.97 18.33
C ASN A 26 7.90 -8.55 17.95
N GLY A 27 8.42 -7.48 18.55
CA GLY A 27 9.83 -7.09 18.47
C GLY A 27 10.16 -6.16 17.31
N TYR A 28 9.18 -5.53 16.68
CA TYR A 28 9.40 -4.57 15.60
C TYR A 28 9.34 -3.12 16.09
N VAL A 29 10.18 -2.27 15.55
CA VAL A 29 9.90 -0.83 15.53
C VAL A 29 8.90 -0.55 14.42
N VAL A 30 7.76 0.01 14.76
CA VAL A 30 6.73 0.44 13.81
C VAL A 30 6.80 1.96 13.67
N TYR A 31 6.89 2.44 12.44
CA TYR A 31 6.94 3.87 12.18
C TYR A 31 6.04 4.25 11.01
N PHE A 32 5.53 5.47 11.04
CA PHE A 32 4.61 6.03 10.06
C PHE A 32 4.81 7.53 9.91
N THR A 33 4.32 8.09 8.83
CA THR A 33 4.22 9.53 8.59
C THR A 33 2.97 9.86 7.80
N ASN A 34 2.62 11.14 7.75
CA ASN A 34 1.53 11.65 6.92
C ASN A 34 2.15 12.42 5.74
N PRO A 35 2.32 11.79 4.58
CA PRO A 35 2.88 12.43 3.39
C PRO A 35 1.91 13.46 2.81
N ARG A 36 2.39 14.27 1.89
CA ARG A 36 1.51 15.10 1.04
C ARG A 36 0.40 14.23 0.45
N GLY A 37 -0.81 14.77 0.35
CA GLY A 37 -2.03 14.03 0.02
C GLY A 37 -2.87 13.65 1.25
N GLY A 38 -2.26 13.56 2.42
CA GLY A 38 -2.94 13.27 3.69
C GLY A 38 -3.75 14.46 4.24
N ARG A 39 -4.51 14.22 5.31
CA ARG A 39 -5.27 15.25 6.04
C ARG A 39 -4.47 15.81 7.21
N GLY A 40 -5.01 16.89 7.81
CA GLY A 40 -4.48 17.49 9.04
C GLY A 40 -3.54 18.68 8.83
N TYR A 41 -3.08 18.93 7.60
CA TYR A 41 -2.09 19.96 7.27
C TYR A 41 -2.61 21.00 6.26
N GLY A 42 -3.93 21.13 6.15
CA GLY A 42 -4.59 22.08 5.27
C GLY A 42 -4.80 21.57 3.82
N GLU A 43 -5.59 22.34 3.07
CA GLU A 43 -6.05 21.96 1.73
C GLU A 43 -4.90 21.81 0.73
N LYS A 44 -3.92 22.72 0.75
CA LYS A 44 -2.75 22.69 -0.13
C LYS A 44 -1.98 21.39 0.01
N HIS A 45 -1.79 20.94 1.25
CA HIS A 45 -1.14 19.65 1.53
C HIS A 45 -1.95 18.47 1.00
N SER A 46 -3.26 18.48 1.27
CA SER A 46 -4.16 17.39 0.86
C SER A 46 -4.31 17.26 -0.67
N LYS A 47 -4.25 18.37 -1.40
CA LYS A 47 -4.36 18.40 -2.85
C LYS A 47 -3.01 18.27 -3.58
N ALA A 48 -1.89 18.21 -2.88
CA ALA A 48 -0.55 18.28 -3.47
C ALA A 48 -0.22 17.11 -4.42
N ILE A 49 -0.92 15.98 -4.28
CA ILE A 49 -0.72 14.78 -5.12
C ILE A 49 -1.80 14.60 -6.19
N TRP A 50 -2.73 15.54 -6.31
CA TRP A 50 -3.79 15.41 -7.33
C TRP A 50 -3.22 15.42 -8.73
N GLY A 51 -3.45 14.33 -9.44
CA GLY A 51 -2.92 14.11 -10.79
C GLY A 51 -1.48 13.65 -10.85
N ASP A 52 -0.88 13.32 -9.68
CA ASP A 52 0.51 12.89 -9.57
C ASP A 52 0.70 11.94 -8.38
N PHE A 53 -0.09 10.86 -8.37
CA PHE A 53 0.06 9.80 -7.37
C PHE A 53 1.36 9.03 -7.59
N GLY A 54 2.14 8.87 -6.53
CA GLY A 54 3.47 8.26 -6.58
C GLY A 54 4.59 9.27 -6.89
N GLY A 55 4.27 10.57 -6.96
CA GLY A 55 5.24 11.67 -7.08
C GLY A 55 5.60 12.24 -5.70
N PRO A 56 5.01 13.39 -5.31
CA PRO A 56 5.37 14.07 -4.05
C PRO A 56 5.16 13.24 -2.79
N ASP A 57 4.14 12.38 -2.77
CA ASP A 57 3.85 11.45 -1.68
C ASP A 57 4.94 10.37 -1.51
N TYR A 58 5.41 9.80 -2.62
CA TYR A 58 6.53 8.86 -2.62
C TYR A 58 7.82 9.52 -2.13
N GLU A 59 8.12 10.73 -2.60
CA GLU A 59 9.29 11.48 -2.13
C GLU A 59 9.28 11.70 -0.62
N ASP A 60 8.15 12.11 -0.06
CA ASP A 60 8.00 12.36 1.36
C ASP A 60 8.21 11.07 2.18
N LEU A 61 7.65 9.95 1.71
CA LEU A 61 7.81 8.65 2.34
C LEU A 61 9.26 8.18 2.29
N MET A 62 9.96 8.36 1.16
CA MET A 62 11.38 7.97 1.05
C MET A 62 12.29 8.83 1.92
N LYS A 63 12.05 10.14 2.00
CA LYS A 63 12.78 11.04 2.91
C LYS A 63 12.55 10.66 4.38
N PHE A 64 11.32 10.29 4.73
CA PHE A 64 11.02 9.82 6.08
C PHE A 64 11.69 8.47 6.38
N ALA A 65 11.69 7.55 5.43
CA ALA A 65 12.43 6.29 5.56
C ALA A 65 13.94 6.52 5.73
N ASP A 66 14.53 7.55 5.06
CA ASP A 66 15.93 7.96 5.27
C ASP A 66 16.17 8.48 6.68
N LEU A 67 15.25 9.30 7.20
CA LEU A 67 15.32 9.82 8.56
C LEU A 67 15.30 8.68 9.57
N MET A 68 14.42 7.70 9.38
CA MET A 68 14.28 6.56 10.29
C MET A 68 15.50 5.64 10.21
N ALA A 69 16.03 5.36 9.01
CA ALA A 69 17.21 4.51 8.84
C ALA A 69 18.46 5.02 9.57
N ARG A 70 18.52 6.32 9.92
CA ARG A 70 19.63 6.92 10.68
C ARG A 70 19.45 6.82 12.19
N LYS A 71 18.30 6.33 12.69
CA LYS A 71 18.08 6.20 14.12
C LYS A 71 18.89 5.01 14.67
N PRO A 72 19.56 5.15 15.84
CA PRO A 72 20.45 4.12 16.36
C PRO A 72 19.75 2.82 16.73
N TYR A 73 18.43 2.84 16.90
CA TYR A 73 17.61 1.69 17.22
C TYR A 73 16.94 1.05 15.99
N ILE A 74 17.26 1.53 14.76
CA ILE A 74 16.75 0.96 13.52
C ILE A 74 17.85 0.18 12.80
N ASP A 75 17.57 -1.08 12.50
CA ASP A 75 18.40 -1.83 11.57
C ASP A 75 17.96 -1.51 10.13
N SER A 76 18.70 -0.64 9.47
CA SER A 76 18.42 -0.20 8.11
C SER A 76 18.53 -1.30 7.05
N LYS A 77 19.13 -2.45 7.39
CA LYS A 77 19.23 -3.62 6.51
C LYS A 77 18.02 -4.54 6.63
N ARG A 78 17.17 -4.37 7.64
CA ARG A 78 16.00 -5.18 7.92
C ARG A 78 14.72 -4.33 8.01
N MET A 79 14.45 -3.55 6.96
CA MET A 79 13.27 -2.70 6.87
C MET A 79 12.19 -3.36 6.01
N GLY A 80 10.96 -3.42 6.53
CA GLY A 80 9.77 -3.84 5.80
C GLY A 80 8.81 -2.68 5.56
N VAL A 81 7.94 -2.80 4.55
CA VAL A 81 6.90 -1.82 4.22
C VAL A 81 5.55 -2.48 4.06
N THR A 82 4.51 -1.85 4.58
CA THR A 82 3.13 -2.32 4.44
C THR A 82 2.14 -1.18 4.46
N GLY A 83 0.97 -1.43 3.92
CA GLY A 83 -0.16 -0.54 3.99
C GLY A 83 -1.37 -1.10 3.27
N GLY A 84 -2.54 -0.50 3.49
CA GLY A 84 -3.78 -0.94 2.86
C GLY A 84 -4.45 0.15 2.04
N SER A 85 -5.18 -0.24 0.98
CA SER A 85 -5.86 0.70 0.09
C SER A 85 -4.83 1.59 -0.63
N TYR A 86 -4.91 2.92 -0.49
CA TYR A 86 -3.84 3.81 -0.94
C TYR A 86 -2.47 3.41 -0.35
N GLY A 87 -2.39 2.98 0.91
CA GLY A 87 -1.15 2.45 1.48
C GLY A 87 -0.66 1.17 0.79
N GLY A 88 -1.57 0.33 0.29
CA GLY A 88 -1.26 -0.82 -0.55
C GLY A 88 -0.76 -0.43 -1.93
N PHE A 89 -1.39 0.58 -2.55
CA PHE A 89 -0.91 1.22 -3.78
C PHE A 89 0.54 1.70 -3.59
N MET A 90 0.79 2.47 -2.55
CA MET A 90 2.10 3.03 -2.29
C MET A 90 3.13 1.94 -1.95
N THR A 91 2.74 0.86 -1.26
CA THR A 91 3.62 -0.29 -1.04
C THR A 91 4.08 -0.91 -2.36
N LEU A 92 3.15 -1.15 -3.30
CA LEU A 92 3.49 -1.67 -4.63
C LEU A 92 4.29 -0.67 -5.46
N TRP A 93 3.97 0.62 -5.36
CA TRP A 93 4.74 1.69 -5.99
C TRP A 93 6.19 1.69 -5.52
N ILE A 94 6.40 1.65 -4.21
CA ILE A 94 7.72 1.62 -3.58
C ILE A 94 8.55 0.43 -4.08
N VAL A 95 8.01 -0.79 -4.05
CA VAL A 95 8.76 -1.98 -4.46
C VAL A 95 9.04 -2.04 -5.97
N GLY A 96 8.24 -1.34 -6.78
CA GLY A 96 8.50 -1.15 -8.20
C GLY A 96 9.57 -0.08 -8.52
N HIS A 97 9.95 0.77 -7.53
CA HIS A 97 10.88 1.87 -7.75
C HIS A 97 12.16 1.79 -6.90
N THR A 98 12.21 0.92 -5.88
CA THR A 98 13.40 0.77 -5.02
C THR A 98 13.49 -0.62 -4.41
N ASN A 99 14.71 -1.12 -4.22
CA ASN A 99 15.01 -2.38 -3.53
C ASN A 99 15.41 -2.17 -2.05
N ARG A 100 15.03 -1.04 -1.47
CA ARG A 100 15.39 -0.64 -0.12
C ARG A 100 14.81 -1.57 0.94
N PHE A 101 13.56 -1.98 0.78
CA PHE A 101 12.85 -2.82 1.73
C PHE A 101 13.12 -4.30 1.45
N LYS A 102 13.26 -5.08 2.53
CA LYS A 102 13.55 -6.52 2.46
C LYS A 102 12.28 -7.38 2.47
N SER A 103 11.17 -6.79 2.83
CA SER A 103 9.84 -7.40 2.88
C SER A 103 8.77 -6.37 2.58
N ALA A 104 7.75 -6.76 1.85
CA ALA A 104 6.59 -5.91 1.58
C ALA A 104 5.27 -6.67 1.75
N VAL A 105 4.24 -5.98 2.26
CA VAL A 105 2.88 -6.53 2.30
C VAL A 105 1.91 -5.49 1.77
N ALA A 106 1.39 -5.71 0.57
CA ALA A 106 0.39 -4.85 -0.05
C ALA A 106 -1.02 -5.39 0.22
N GLN A 107 -1.85 -4.59 0.88
CA GLN A 107 -3.18 -5.02 1.30
C GLN A 107 -4.26 -4.25 0.54
N ARG A 108 -5.25 -4.96 -0.06
CA ARG A 108 -6.38 -4.34 -0.78
C ARG A 108 -5.94 -3.11 -1.59
N SER A 109 -4.91 -3.30 -2.39
CA SER A 109 -4.20 -2.23 -3.09
C SER A 109 -4.93 -1.76 -4.35
N VAL A 110 -4.67 -0.54 -4.77
CA VAL A 110 -4.80 -0.14 -6.17
C VAL A 110 -3.51 -0.54 -6.89
N THR A 111 -3.65 -1.23 -8.00
CA THR A 111 -2.51 -1.74 -8.79
C THR A 111 -2.50 -1.19 -10.20
N ASN A 112 -3.69 -1.02 -10.77
CA ASN A 112 -3.89 -0.56 -12.15
C ASN A 112 -5.05 0.45 -12.20
N TRP A 113 -4.74 1.72 -12.35
CA TRP A 113 -5.73 2.79 -12.42
C TRP A 113 -6.63 2.69 -13.66
N VAL A 114 -6.16 2.05 -14.73
CA VAL A 114 -6.95 1.87 -15.95
C VAL A 114 -8.12 0.93 -15.70
N SER A 115 -7.88 -0.27 -15.15
CA SER A 115 -8.95 -1.22 -14.84
C SER A 115 -9.80 -0.77 -13.64
N MET A 116 -9.18 -0.16 -12.64
CA MET A 116 -9.86 0.38 -11.46
C MET A 116 -10.91 1.43 -11.83
N TRP A 117 -10.67 2.23 -12.86
CA TRP A 117 -11.62 3.24 -13.34
C TRP A 117 -12.98 2.63 -13.71
N GLY A 118 -13.00 1.44 -14.30
CA GLY A 118 -14.22 0.77 -14.74
C GLY A 118 -14.83 -0.21 -13.75
N SER A 119 -14.12 -0.60 -12.69
CA SER A 119 -14.52 -1.70 -11.80
C SER A 119 -14.78 -1.28 -10.34
N SER A 120 -14.32 -0.10 -9.91
CA SER A 120 -14.50 0.39 -8.54
C SER A 120 -15.89 1.02 -8.32
N ASP A 121 -16.46 0.83 -7.13
CA ASP A 121 -17.65 1.56 -6.65
C ASP A 121 -17.39 3.05 -6.42
N PHE A 122 -16.15 3.49 -6.57
CA PHE A 122 -15.67 4.85 -6.28
C PHE A 122 -15.07 5.56 -7.50
N ASN A 123 -15.34 5.06 -8.70
CA ASN A 123 -14.73 5.52 -9.94
C ASN A 123 -14.99 6.99 -10.27
N TRP A 124 -16.17 7.52 -9.93
CA TRP A 124 -16.59 8.90 -10.19
C TRP A 124 -15.69 9.95 -9.54
N ILE A 125 -14.96 9.62 -8.47
CA ILE A 125 -14.06 10.55 -7.78
C ILE A 125 -12.63 10.53 -8.36
N PHE A 126 -12.26 9.47 -9.07
CA PHE A 126 -10.89 9.33 -9.59
C PHE A 126 -10.56 10.38 -10.63
N GLN A 127 -11.52 10.79 -11.46
CA GLN A 127 -11.31 11.87 -12.41
C GLN A 127 -10.87 13.18 -11.74
N PHE A 128 -11.34 13.45 -10.53
CA PHE A 128 -10.91 14.64 -9.77
C PHE A 128 -9.52 14.43 -9.16
N TRP A 129 -9.29 13.31 -8.50
CA TRP A 129 -8.03 13.03 -7.82
C TRP A 129 -6.88 12.78 -8.79
N ALA A 130 -7.11 11.98 -9.79
CA ALA A 130 -6.12 11.70 -10.82
C ALA A 130 -5.98 12.88 -11.81
N LYS A 131 -6.88 13.86 -11.78
CA LYS A 131 -6.98 14.92 -12.82
C LYS A 131 -6.87 14.30 -14.21
N SER A 132 -7.57 13.19 -14.39
CA SER A 132 -7.64 12.44 -15.64
C SER A 132 -9.11 12.32 -16.06
N GLY A 133 -9.35 12.14 -17.31
CA GLY A 133 -10.63 11.66 -17.81
C GLY A 133 -10.74 10.14 -17.71
N SER A 134 -11.59 9.57 -18.56
CA SER A 134 -11.67 8.13 -18.78
C SER A 134 -10.35 7.56 -19.34
N PRO A 135 -10.15 6.22 -19.32
CA PRO A 135 -9.01 5.60 -20.00
C PRO A 135 -8.90 5.97 -21.48
N GLN A 136 -10.04 6.21 -22.16
CA GLN A 136 -10.05 6.65 -23.55
C GLN A 136 -9.43 8.04 -23.76
N GLU A 137 -9.49 8.90 -22.73
CA GLU A 137 -8.99 10.28 -22.78
C GLU A 137 -7.59 10.42 -22.19
N SER A 138 -7.21 9.55 -21.25
CA SER A 138 -6.02 9.73 -20.42
C SER A 138 -5.28 8.40 -20.13
N MET A 139 -5.23 7.49 -21.09
CA MET A 139 -4.61 6.16 -20.93
C MET A 139 -3.19 6.26 -20.37
N ASP A 140 -2.33 7.04 -21.00
CA ASP A 140 -0.91 7.14 -20.60
C ASP A 140 -0.75 7.67 -19.18
N LYS A 141 -1.57 8.64 -18.78
CA LYS A 141 -1.53 9.20 -17.43
C LYS A 141 -1.94 8.16 -16.39
N LEU A 142 -3.04 7.46 -16.60
CA LEU A 142 -3.51 6.40 -15.71
C LEU A 142 -2.51 5.26 -15.64
N TRP A 143 -1.95 4.85 -16.79
CA TRP A 143 -0.94 3.80 -16.85
C TRP A 143 0.35 4.20 -16.13
N ASN A 144 0.81 5.45 -16.29
CA ASN A 144 2.01 5.96 -15.64
C ASN A 144 1.88 6.05 -14.11
N MET A 145 0.68 6.24 -13.58
CA MET A 145 0.39 6.20 -12.14
C MET A 145 0.10 4.78 -11.61
N SER A 146 0.08 3.76 -12.47
CA SER A 146 -0.28 2.38 -12.10
C SER A 146 0.96 1.59 -11.65
N PRO A 147 1.01 1.10 -10.40
CA PRO A 147 2.11 0.27 -9.91
C PRO A 147 2.43 -0.92 -10.82
N VAL A 148 1.44 -1.57 -11.41
CA VAL A 148 1.62 -2.74 -12.28
C VAL A 148 2.63 -2.50 -13.40
N LYS A 149 2.73 -1.29 -13.89
CA LYS A 149 3.72 -0.89 -14.92
C LYS A 149 5.16 -1.13 -14.48
N TYR A 150 5.45 -1.02 -13.19
CA TYR A 150 6.80 -1.01 -12.64
C TYR A 150 7.17 -2.31 -11.91
N LEU A 151 6.20 -3.21 -11.66
CA LEU A 151 6.43 -4.43 -10.88
C LEU A 151 7.37 -5.44 -11.57
N GLY A 152 7.63 -5.31 -12.87
CA GLY A 152 8.55 -6.17 -13.61
C GLY A 152 10.00 -6.08 -13.13
N GLU A 153 10.40 -4.99 -12.49
CA GLU A 153 11.77 -4.76 -11.98
C GLU A 153 11.90 -5.01 -10.47
N THR A 154 10.81 -5.38 -9.81
CA THR A 154 10.78 -5.62 -8.36
C THR A 154 11.71 -6.77 -7.95
N LYS A 155 12.43 -6.57 -6.83
CA LYS A 155 13.26 -7.60 -6.19
C LYS A 155 12.80 -7.95 -4.77
N THR A 156 11.96 -7.12 -4.18
CA THR A 156 11.49 -7.27 -2.80
C THR A 156 10.43 -8.35 -2.69
N PRO A 157 10.62 -9.40 -1.87
CA PRO A 157 9.57 -10.38 -1.57
C PRO A 157 8.29 -9.69 -1.10
N THR A 158 7.18 -9.98 -1.75
CA THR A 158 5.93 -9.22 -1.55
C THR A 158 4.73 -10.14 -1.33
N LEU A 159 4.09 -10.01 -0.16
CA LEU A 159 2.80 -10.63 0.13
C LEU A 159 1.67 -9.73 -0.35
N ILE A 160 0.74 -10.30 -1.09
CA ILE A 160 -0.52 -9.65 -1.48
C ILE A 160 -1.63 -10.17 -0.55
N ILE A 161 -2.37 -9.27 0.08
CA ILE A 161 -3.58 -9.59 0.85
C ILE A 161 -4.76 -8.85 0.23
N HIS A 162 -5.82 -9.57 -0.15
CA HIS A 162 -7.00 -8.95 -0.75
C HIS A 162 -8.29 -9.64 -0.33
N ASN A 163 -9.38 -8.88 -0.34
CA ASN A 163 -10.69 -9.31 0.11
C ASN A 163 -11.59 -9.54 -1.11
N GLU A 164 -12.38 -10.62 -1.12
CA GLU A 164 -13.15 -11.01 -2.32
C GLU A 164 -14.36 -10.11 -2.58
N HIS A 165 -15.00 -9.57 -1.53
CA HIS A 165 -16.09 -8.61 -1.66
C HIS A 165 -15.62 -7.15 -1.54
N ASP A 166 -14.40 -6.89 -1.97
CA ASP A 166 -13.87 -5.52 -2.05
C ASP A 166 -14.33 -4.85 -3.34
N HIS A 167 -15.35 -4.01 -3.24
CA HIS A 167 -15.86 -3.22 -4.36
C HIS A 167 -15.14 -1.88 -4.50
N ARG A 168 -14.37 -1.45 -3.50
CA ARG A 168 -13.58 -0.22 -3.53
C ARG A 168 -12.31 -0.38 -4.34
N CYS A 169 -11.51 -1.39 -4.00
CA CYS A 169 -10.38 -1.87 -4.78
C CYS A 169 -10.70 -3.32 -5.16
N PRO A 170 -11.31 -3.58 -6.32
CA PRO A 170 -11.75 -4.92 -6.69
C PRO A 170 -10.61 -5.95 -6.62
N ILE A 171 -10.98 -7.22 -6.37
CA ILE A 171 -10.01 -8.31 -6.16
C ILE A 171 -9.01 -8.45 -7.32
N GLU A 172 -9.41 -8.12 -8.53
CA GLU A 172 -8.56 -8.16 -9.72
C GLU A 172 -7.32 -7.27 -9.60
N GLN A 173 -7.37 -6.23 -8.76
CA GLN A 173 -6.21 -5.38 -8.46
C GLN A 173 -5.11 -6.19 -7.75
N GLY A 174 -5.50 -7.04 -6.80
CA GLY A 174 -4.58 -7.99 -6.15
C GLY A 174 -4.09 -9.08 -7.10
N GLU A 175 -4.96 -9.60 -7.95
CA GLU A 175 -4.62 -10.61 -8.95
C GLU A 175 -3.59 -10.09 -9.96
N GLN A 176 -3.77 -8.87 -10.47
CA GLN A 176 -2.80 -8.23 -11.37
C GLN A 176 -1.43 -8.05 -10.70
N ALA A 177 -1.40 -7.58 -9.44
CA ALA A 177 -0.15 -7.44 -8.69
C ALA A 177 0.56 -8.79 -8.53
N PHE A 178 -0.18 -9.82 -8.10
CA PHE A 178 0.36 -11.17 -7.89
C PHE A 178 0.96 -11.73 -9.18
N VAL A 179 0.23 -11.68 -10.29
CA VAL A 179 0.71 -12.19 -11.59
C VAL A 179 1.94 -11.43 -12.06
N ALA A 180 1.95 -10.09 -11.95
CA ALA A 180 3.11 -9.27 -12.35
C ALA A 180 4.36 -9.64 -11.55
N LEU A 181 4.26 -9.76 -10.22
CA LEU A 181 5.37 -10.14 -9.34
C LEU A 181 5.86 -11.58 -9.61
N LYS A 182 4.94 -12.54 -9.83
CA LYS A 182 5.32 -13.90 -10.20
C LYS A 182 6.08 -13.95 -11.52
N ARG A 183 5.65 -13.21 -12.52
CA ARG A 183 6.35 -13.11 -13.81
C ARG A 183 7.72 -12.46 -13.69
N ALA A 184 7.89 -11.52 -12.76
CA ALA A 184 9.19 -10.93 -12.43
C ALA A 184 10.12 -11.87 -11.64
N GLY A 185 9.67 -13.08 -11.29
CA GLY A 185 10.45 -14.04 -10.50
C GLY A 185 10.55 -13.69 -9.02
N VAL A 186 9.71 -12.78 -8.54
CA VAL A 186 9.71 -12.34 -7.13
C VAL A 186 9.00 -13.40 -6.27
N GLU A 187 9.57 -13.70 -5.12
CA GLU A 187 8.88 -14.52 -4.12
C GLU A 187 7.62 -13.81 -3.63
N THR A 188 6.47 -14.39 -3.91
CA THR A 188 5.16 -13.77 -3.74
C THR A 188 4.12 -14.79 -3.33
N GLU A 189 3.33 -14.44 -2.33
CA GLU A 189 2.12 -15.17 -1.93
C GLU A 189 0.89 -14.27 -2.11
N PHE A 190 -0.28 -14.89 -2.31
CA PHE A 190 -1.56 -14.20 -2.37
C PHE A 190 -2.51 -14.80 -1.35
N VAL A 191 -2.85 -14.02 -0.32
CA VAL A 191 -3.85 -14.36 0.68
C VAL A 191 -5.16 -13.68 0.32
N ARG A 192 -6.21 -14.49 0.06
CA ARG A 192 -7.56 -14.04 -0.25
C ARG A 192 -8.46 -14.25 0.96
N PHE A 193 -9.24 -13.24 1.31
CA PHE A 193 -10.26 -13.34 2.36
C PHE A 193 -11.64 -13.40 1.73
N PRO A 194 -12.29 -14.60 1.69
CA PRO A 194 -13.63 -14.75 1.14
C PRO A 194 -14.65 -13.89 1.89
N GLU A 195 -15.62 -13.34 1.15
CA GLU A 195 -16.76 -12.58 1.69
C GLU A 195 -16.40 -11.28 2.44
N GLU A 196 -15.14 -10.94 2.58
CA GLU A 196 -14.73 -9.74 3.31
C GLU A 196 -14.72 -8.49 2.41
N PRO A 197 -15.22 -7.35 2.93
CA PRO A 197 -15.24 -6.08 2.21
C PRO A 197 -13.90 -5.35 2.34
N HIS A 198 -13.78 -4.19 1.66
CA HIS A 198 -12.61 -3.31 1.75
C HIS A 198 -12.18 -3.00 3.19
N GLY A 199 -13.12 -2.93 4.10
CA GLY A 199 -12.92 -2.60 5.51
C GLY A 199 -12.46 -3.74 6.41
N LEU A 200 -12.06 -4.93 5.92
CA LEU A 200 -11.68 -6.10 6.72
C LEU A 200 -10.89 -5.75 7.99
N SER A 201 -9.87 -4.92 7.89
CA SER A 201 -9.00 -4.57 9.03
C SER A 201 -9.73 -3.87 10.20
N ARG A 202 -10.93 -3.35 9.97
CA ARG A 202 -11.74 -2.59 10.95
C ARG A 202 -13.07 -3.24 11.27
N ILE A 203 -13.81 -3.65 10.24
CA ILE A 203 -15.20 -4.11 10.34
C ILE A 203 -15.39 -5.58 9.93
N GLY A 204 -14.33 -6.24 9.47
CA GLY A 204 -14.41 -7.65 9.11
C GLY A 204 -14.55 -8.58 10.32
N ARG A 205 -14.82 -9.85 10.05
CA ARG A 205 -14.93 -10.88 11.07
C ARG A 205 -13.68 -10.92 11.94
N THR A 206 -13.85 -11.11 13.24
CA THR A 206 -12.75 -11.06 14.21
C THR A 206 -11.67 -12.09 13.91
N ASP A 207 -12.06 -13.34 13.57
CA ASP A 207 -11.12 -14.40 13.21
C ASP A 207 -10.27 -14.04 11.98
N ARG A 208 -10.89 -13.41 10.98
CA ARG A 208 -10.20 -12.96 9.75
C ARG A 208 -9.29 -11.75 9.99
N ARG A 209 -9.71 -10.84 10.86
CA ARG A 209 -8.85 -9.72 11.30
C ARG A 209 -7.58 -10.22 11.98
N ILE A 210 -7.71 -11.24 12.84
CA ILE A 210 -6.56 -11.90 13.50
C ILE A 210 -5.71 -12.62 12.46
N ALA A 211 -6.33 -13.44 11.59
CA ALA A 211 -5.61 -14.16 10.53
C ALA A 211 -4.81 -13.21 9.63
N ARG A 212 -5.39 -12.07 9.25
CA ARG A 212 -4.70 -11.03 8.48
C ARG A 212 -3.41 -10.56 9.15
N LEU A 213 -3.48 -10.22 10.44
CA LEU A 213 -2.30 -9.78 11.20
C LEU A 213 -1.24 -10.87 11.29
N ASN A 214 -1.65 -12.12 11.50
CA ASN A 214 -0.74 -13.26 11.55
C ASN A 214 -0.04 -13.49 10.21
N HIS A 215 -0.75 -13.33 9.08
CA HIS A 215 -0.14 -13.42 7.75
C HIS A 215 0.91 -12.32 7.52
N ILE A 216 0.62 -11.09 7.93
CA ILE A 216 1.57 -9.97 7.82
C ILE A 216 2.80 -10.27 8.69
N LEU A 217 2.61 -10.61 9.96
CA LEU A 217 3.69 -10.90 10.89
C LEU A 217 4.57 -12.04 10.38
N ARG A 218 3.97 -13.17 9.98
CA ARG A 218 4.68 -14.32 9.41
C ARG A 218 5.55 -13.92 8.22
N TRP A 219 5.01 -13.07 7.33
CA TRP A 219 5.76 -12.63 6.15
C TRP A 219 6.91 -11.69 6.53
N MET A 220 6.67 -10.76 7.44
CA MET A 220 7.73 -9.88 7.93
C MET A 220 8.82 -10.66 8.66
N ASP A 221 8.44 -11.64 9.51
CA ASP A 221 9.39 -12.48 10.25
C ASP A 221 10.31 -13.28 9.32
N LYS A 222 9.76 -13.80 8.22
CA LYS A 222 10.52 -14.60 7.24
C LYS A 222 11.71 -13.84 6.62
N TYR A 223 11.60 -12.52 6.47
CA TYR A 223 12.62 -11.73 5.76
C TYR A 223 13.33 -10.70 6.62
N LEU A 224 12.81 -10.41 7.82
CA LEU A 224 13.37 -9.38 8.69
C LEU A 224 14.00 -9.94 9.98
N LYS A 225 13.71 -11.18 10.37
CA LYS A 225 14.35 -11.87 11.48
C LYS A 225 15.37 -12.89 10.96
#